data_2fd2156b5cd9a8c062171291430d2a9d
#
_entry.id   2fd2156b5cd9a8c062171291430d2a9d
#
_cell.length_a   1.000
_cell.length_b   1.000
_cell.length_c   1.000
_cell.angle_alpha   90.00
_cell.angle_beta   90.00
_cell.angle_gamma   90.00
#
_symmetry.space_group_name_H-M   'P 1'
#
loop_
_entity.id
_entity.type
_entity.pdbx_description
1 polymer ?
#
loop_
_entity_poly.entity_id
_entity_poly.type
_entity_poly.pdbx_seq_one_letter_code
_entity_poly.pdbx_strand_id
1 'polypeptide(L)'
;LYVAGLPNASGTIYSGSTPVRVINMSLGYIGGGCINAYQAVINDVFAQNISIVSSSGNSGSSMPGAYGYPASCENVISVGATDIAGARAYYSTFNNMVDIAAPGGTTGTDLNGDGVGDGVPAFANDNSIQAWQGTSMASPHVAASLAVLYAIAPDLTASQMDGFITSGYLTDDVGLAGKDDEYGYGALNLIKGFSTLVSDEGLDFTYGRIDPSNIVIDSDTNNFTITIEKVGDGELSVTEVITNDYMTVASESIDSEGFGTYSVTIDRGTLPDGVYQYLSLIHI
;
A
#
# COMPACT_ATOMS: atom_id res chain seq x y z
N LEU A 1 -13.27 -0.47 -20.90
CA LEU A 1 -14.29 0.42 -21.50
C LEU A 1 -15.61 0.42 -20.70
N TYR A 2 -16.15 -0.76 -20.27
CA TYR A 2 -17.41 -0.85 -19.53
C TYR A 2 -17.42 0.06 -18.30
N VAL A 3 -16.45 -0.09 -17.38
CA VAL A 3 -16.38 0.67 -16.12
C VAL A 3 -16.08 2.17 -16.33
N ALA A 4 -15.51 2.52 -17.47
CA ALA A 4 -15.24 3.90 -17.85
C ALA A 4 -16.47 4.59 -18.52
N GLY A 5 -17.61 3.91 -18.62
CA GLY A 5 -18.80 4.44 -19.29
C GLY A 5 -18.67 4.57 -20.81
N LEU A 6 -17.70 3.87 -21.40
CA LEU A 6 -17.39 3.97 -22.82
C LEU A 6 -18.04 2.85 -23.65
N PRO A 7 -18.38 3.12 -24.93
CA PRO A 7 -18.92 2.09 -25.83
C PRO A 7 -18.00 0.88 -25.91
N ASN A 8 -18.59 -0.31 -25.87
CA ASN A 8 -17.84 -1.57 -25.88
C ASN A 8 -18.67 -2.68 -26.55
N ALA A 9 -18.06 -3.84 -26.78
CA ALA A 9 -18.68 -4.94 -27.50
C ALA A 9 -19.91 -5.55 -26.80
N SER A 10 -20.08 -5.35 -25.49
CA SER A 10 -21.27 -5.84 -24.75
C SER A 10 -22.51 -4.99 -24.98
N GLY A 11 -22.37 -3.79 -25.52
CA GLY A 11 -23.45 -2.82 -25.67
C GLY A 11 -23.96 -2.24 -24.33
N THR A 12 -23.33 -2.57 -23.21
CA THR A 12 -23.67 -2.04 -21.88
C THR A 12 -22.52 -1.20 -21.34
N ILE A 13 -22.84 -0.21 -20.51
CA ILE A 13 -21.88 0.64 -19.82
C ILE A 13 -22.20 0.66 -18.34
N TYR A 14 -21.21 0.98 -17.51
CA TYR A 14 -21.41 1.23 -16.10
C TYR A 14 -22.35 2.44 -15.90
N SER A 15 -23.38 2.26 -15.10
CA SER A 15 -24.41 3.27 -14.82
C SER A 15 -24.55 3.57 -13.31
N GLY A 16 -23.55 3.25 -12.51
CA GLY A 16 -23.52 3.58 -11.09
C GLY A 16 -23.48 5.09 -10.85
N SER A 17 -24.00 5.54 -9.70
CA SER A 17 -24.04 6.95 -9.30
C SER A 17 -22.64 7.50 -8.93
N THR A 18 -21.71 6.63 -8.56
CA THR A 18 -20.33 7.00 -8.20
C THR A 18 -19.42 6.70 -9.38
N PRO A 19 -18.67 7.68 -9.90
CA PRO A 19 -17.74 7.43 -11.00
C PRO A 19 -16.60 6.51 -10.56
N VAL A 20 -16.16 5.62 -11.45
CA VAL A 20 -14.94 4.85 -11.25
C VAL A 20 -13.75 5.79 -11.42
N ARG A 21 -12.83 5.81 -10.47
CA ARG A 21 -11.65 6.68 -10.50
C ARG A 21 -10.33 5.89 -10.61
N VAL A 22 -10.34 4.61 -10.22
CA VAL A 22 -9.16 3.75 -10.26
C VAL A 22 -9.54 2.38 -10.80
N ILE A 23 -8.71 1.85 -11.70
CA ILE A 23 -8.78 0.47 -12.18
C ILE A 23 -7.49 -0.23 -11.77
N ASN A 24 -7.60 -1.33 -11.00
CA ASN A 24 -6.47 -2.20 -10.68
C ASN A 24 -6.44 -3.40 -11.65
N MET A 25 -5.29 -3.61 -12.26
CA MET A 25 -5.01 -4.73 -13.16
C MET A 25 -3.83 -5.57 -12.63
N SER A 26 -4.11 -6.45 -11.65
CA SER A 26 -3.14 -7.44 -11.16
C SER A 26 -2.96 -8.58 -12.15
N LEU A 27 -2.73 -8.25 -13.41
CA LEU A 27 -2.62 -9.18 -14.55
C LEU A 27 -1.69 -8.60 -15.61
N GLY A 28 -1.20 -9.45 -16.49
CA GLY A 28 -0.40 -9.00 -17.61
C GLY A 28 0.27 -10.15 -18.36
N TYR A 29 0.98 -9.81 -19.43
CA TYR A 29 1.81 -10.71 -20.20
C TYR A 29 3.22 -10.16 -20.29
N ILE A 30 4.21 -11.00 -20.04
CA ILE A 30 5.64 -10.66 -20.14
C ILE A 30 6.18 -11.18 -21.47
N GLY A 31 7.01 -10.38 -22.15
CA GLY A 31 7.68 -10.74 -23.41
C GLY A 31 7.43 -9.76 -24.55
N GLY A 32 6.97 -8.55 -24.24
CA GLY A 32 6.81 -7.47 -25.21
C GLY A 32 6.32 -6.18 -24.57
N GLY A 33 6.58 -5.06 -25.23
CA GLY A 33 6.02 -3.77 -24.83
C GLY A 33 4.52 -3.65 -25.10
N CYS A 34 3.96 -2.50 -24.80
CA CYS A 34 2.55 -2.21 -25.04
C CYS A 34 2.19 -2.35 -26.52
N ILE A 35 1.09 -3.04 -26.80
CA ILE A 35 0.57 -3.16 -28.16
C ILE A 35 -0.46 -2.06 -28.44
N ASN A 36 -0.54 -1.59 -29.69
CA ASN A 36 -1.36 -0.44 -30.09
C ASN A 36 -2.85 -0.59 -29.69
N ALA A 37 -3.40 -1.81 -29.74
CA ALA A 37 -4.80 -2.04 -29.37
C ALA A 37 -5.06 -1.80 -27.87
N TYR A 38 -4.12 -2.17 -26.99
CA TYR A 38 -4.22 -1.87 -25.57
C TYR A 38 -4.01 -0.38 -25.31
N GLN A 39 -2.99 0.21 -25.95
CA GLN A 39 -2.69 1.64 -25.78
C GLN A 39 -3.89 2.53 -26.15
N ALA A 40 -4.58 2.22 -27.24
CA ALA A 40 -5.77 2.97 -27.65
C ALA A 40 -6.88 2.94 -26.58
N VAL A 41 -7.18 1.76 -26.04
CA VAL A 41 -8.20 1.59 -24.98
C VAL A 41 -7.77 2.28 -23.68
N ILE A 42 -6.49 2.19 -23.31
CA ILE A 42 -5.94 2.84 -22.12
C ILE A 42 -6.05 4.36 -22.24
N ASN A 43 -5.70 4.93 -23.38
CA ASN A 43 -5.84 6.36 -23.63
C ASN A 43 -7.29 6.84 -23.52
N ASP A 44 -8.25 6.07 -24.06
CA ASP A 44 -9.67 6.39 -23.95
C ASP A 44 -10.15 6.37 -22.50
N VAL A 45 -9.70 5.40 -21.71
CA VAL A 45 -10.05 5.28 -20.27
C VAL A 45 -9.40 6.39 -19.46
N PHE A 46 -8.11 6.66 -19.69
CA PHE A 46 -7.38 7.72 -19.00
C PHE A 46 -8.00 9.11 -19.26
N ALA A 47 -8.50 9.36 -20.46
CA ALA A 47 -9.21 10.57 -20.82
C ALA A 47 -10.52 10.79 -20.04
N GLN A 48 -11.04 9.73 -19.37
CA GLN A 48 -12.18 9.84 -18.44
C GLN A 48 -11.74 10.16 -17.00
N ASN A 49 -10.50 10.57 -16.80
CA ASN A 49 -9.92 10.82 -15.47
C ASN A 49 -9.92 9.58 -14.56
N ILE A 50 -9.62 8.42 -15.13
CA ILE A 50 -9.48 7.16 -14.43
C ILE A 50 -8.01 6.76 -14.42
N SER A 51 -7.41 6.65 -13.24
CA SER A 51 -6.07 6.12 -13.06
C SER A 51 -6.07 4.60 -13.27
N ILE A 52 -5.10 4.11 -14.04
CA ILE A 52 -4.95 2.70 -14.35
C ILE A 52 -3.67 2.21 -13.69
N VAL A 53 -3.80 1.24 -12.79
CA VAL A 53 -2.70 0.66 -12.02
C VAL A 53 -2.49 -0.78 -12.46
N SER A 54 -1.28 -1.17 -12.80
CA SER A 54 -0.97 -2.53 -13.24
C SER A 54 0.27 -3.09 -12.57
N SER A 55 0.24 -4.38 -12.27
CA SER A 55 1.40 -5.12 -11.80
C SER A 55 2.48 -5.20 -12.88
N SER A 56 3.76 -4.93 -12.53
CA SER A 56 4.89 -4.95 -13.47
C SER A 56 5.24 -6.36 -13.98
N GLY A 57 4.85 -7.40 -13.23
CA GLY A 57 5.09 -8.82 -13.53
C GLY A 57 6.05 -9.49 -12.54
N ASN A 58 6.11 -10.81 -12.60
CA ASN A 58 6.85 -11.65 -11.65
C ASN A 58 8.00 -12.42 -12.31
N SER A 59 8.65 -11.84 -13.30
CA SER A 59 9.74 -12.47 -14.07
C SER A 59 11.12 -11.89 -13.82
N GLY A 60 11.29 -11.08 -12.78
CA GLY A 60 12.53 -10.35 -12.51
C GLY A 60 13.77 -11.22 -12.38
N SER A 61 13.65 -12.42 -11.81
CA SER A 61 14.77 -13.37 -11.71
C SER A 61 15.02 -14.20 -12.97
N SER A 62 13.97 -14.44 -13.79
CA SER A 62 14.07 -15.29 -14.99
C SER A 62 14.29 -14.51 -16.28
N MET A 63 13.78 -13.28 -16.35
CA MET A 63 13.91 -12.38 -17.50
C MET A 63 14.19 -10.95 -17.03
N PRO A 64 15.40 -10.67 -16.54
CA PRO A 64 15.79 -9.33 -16.07
C PRO A 64 15.55 -8.25 -17.13
N GLY A 65 14.93 -7.14 -16.75
CA GLY A 65 14.66 -6.03 -17.65
C GLY A 65 13.53 -6.27 -18.68
N ALA A 66 12.78 -7.37 -18.54
CA ALA A 66 11.69 -7.67 -19.47
C ALA A 66 10.54 -6.65 -19.35
N TYR A 67 9.92 -6.37 -20.49
CA TYR A 67 8.71 -5.55 -20.55
C TYR A 67 7.48 -6.44 -20.64
N GLY A 68 6.37 -5.93 -20.11
CA GLY A 68 5.08 -6.59 -20.19
C GLY A 68 3.94 -5.58 -20.33
N TYR A 69 2.82 -6.01 -20.86
CA TYR A 69 1.63 -5.18 -20.94
C TYR A 69 0.50 -5.76 -20.07
N PRO A 70 -0.40 -4.90 -19.49
CA PRO A 70 -0.53 -3.46 -19.78
C PRO A 70 0.47 -2.57 -19.04
N ALA A 71 1.31 -3.08 -18.13
CA ALA A 71 2.21 -2.29 -17.29
C ALA A 71 3.19 -1.38 -18.05
N SER A 72 3.59 -1.74 -19.29
CA SER A 72 4.48 -0.91 -20.11
C SER A 72 3.72 0.02 -21.09
N CYS A 73 2.41 0.16 -20.94
CA CYS A 73 1.65 1.13 -21.71
C CYS A 73 1.77 2.53 -21.09
N GLU A 74 1.75 3.56 -21.95
CA GLU A 74 1.61 4.94 -21.48
C GLU A 74 0.28 5.12 -20.74
N ASN A 75 0.24 6.02 -19.74
CA ASN A 75 -0.93 6.26 -18.89
C ASN A 75 -1.36 5.05 -18.02
N VAL A 76 -0.43 4.14 -17.76
CA VAL A 76 -0.58 3.05 -16.79
C VAL A 76 0.50 3.19 -15.73
N ILE A 77 0.10 3.20 -14.47
CA ILE A 77 1.01 3.18 -13.33
C ILE A 77 1.51 1.75 -13.14
N SER A 78 2.77 1.52 -13.46
CA SER A 78 3.44 0.22 -13.36
C SER A 78 3.99 0.00 -11.95
N VAL A 79 3.55 -1.08 -11.29
CA VAL A 79 3.87 -1.32 -9.87
C VAL A 79 4.81 -2.50 -9.70
N GLY A 80 6.01 -2.22 -9.17
CA GLY A 80 6.95 -3.21 -8.66
C GLY A 80 6.59 -3.70 -7.27
N ALA A 81 7.23 -4.79 -6.84
CA ALA A 81 6.98 -5.40 -5.53
C ALA A 81 8.20 -5.31 -4.60
N THR A 82 7.95 -4.98 -3.33
CA THR A 82 8.94 -5.08 -2.25
C THR A 82 8.61 -6.24 -1.32
N ASP A 83 9.62 -6.74 -0.62
CA ASP A 83 9.49 -7.60 0.54
C ASP A 83 9.17 -6.78 1.82
N ILE A 84 9.07 -7.46 2.97
CA ILE A 84 8.77 -6.80 4.25
C ILE A 84 9.90 -5.88 4.74
N ALA A 85 11.14 -6.08 4.27
CA ALA A 85 12.27 -5.20 4.59
C ALA A 85 12.36 -3.97 3.67
N GLY A 86 11.44 -3.84 2.69
CA GLY A 86 11.44 -2.76 1.71
C GLY A 86 12.40 -2.99 0.54
N ALA A 87 13.10 -4.12 0.48
CA ALA A 87 13.94 -4.45 -0.67
C ALA A 87 13.08 -4.95 -1.85
N ARG A 88 13.55 -4.75 -3.08
CA ARG A 88 12.85 -5.29 -4.25
C ARG A 88 12.70 -6.82 -4.11
N ALA A 89 11.46 -7.30 -4.17
CA ALA A 89 11.19 -8.73 -4.13
C ALA A 89 11.86 -9.44 -5.33
N TYR A 90 12.48 -10.59 -5.09
CA TYR A 90 13.33 -11.29 -6.07
C TYR A 90 12.62 -11.57 -7.40
N TYR A 91 11.32 -11.77 -7.36
CA TYR A 91 10.50 -12.04 -8.55
C TYR A 91 10.05 -10.77 -9.27
N SER A 92 10.06 -9.60 -8.60
CA SER A 92 9.54 -8.37 -9.19
C SER A 92 10.22 -8.03 -10.50
N THR A 93 9.44 -7.94 -11.56
CA THR A 93 9.93 -7.44 -12.85
C THR A 93 10.35 -5.97 -12.69
N PHE A 94 11.50 -5.62 -13.23
CA PHE A 94 12.10 -4.30 -13.13
C PHE A 94 12.60 -3.83 -14.49
N ASN A 95 12.36 -2.59 -14.80
CA ASN A 95 12.78 -1.89 -16.01
C ASN A 95 12.39 -0.40 -15.90
N ASN A 96 12.77 0.42 -16.86
CA ASN A 96 12.51 1.84 -16.87
C ASN A 96 11.01 2.26 -16.96
N MET A 97 10.09 1.29 -17.11
CA MET A 97 8.64 1.54 -17.11
C MET A 97 8.01 1.34 -15.72
N VAL A 98 8.76 0.85 -14.74
CA VAL A 98 8.27 0.81 -13.35
C VAL A 98 8.12 2.25 -12.85
N ASP A 99 6.98 2.57 -12.27
CA ASP A 99 6.68 3.91 -11.76
C ASP A 99 6.74 4.00 -10.23
N ILE A 100 6.37 2.93 -9.54
CA ILE A 100 6.31 2.90 -8.08
C ILE A 100 6.47 1.45 -7.60
N ALA A 101 7.03 1.27 -6.42
CA ALA A 101 7.07 -0.02 -5.74
C ALA A 101 6.14 -0.04 -4.51
N ALA A 102 5.56 -1.19 -4.22
CA ALA A 102 4.68 -1.37 -3.07
C ALA A 102 4.81 -2.79 -2.47
N PRO A 103 4.29 -3.06 -1.26
CA PRO A 103 4.42 -4.36 -0.62
C PRO A 103 3.81 -5.49 -1.46
N GLY A 104 4.65 -6.42 -1.91
CA GLY A 104 4.25 -7.61 -2.67
C GLY A 104 4.53 -8.91 -1.92
N GLY A 105 5.31 -8.84 -0.84
CA GLY A 105 5.65 -9.96 0.05
C GLY A 105 6.59 -10.99 -0.55
N THR A 106 7.04 -11.91 0.30
CA THR A 106 7.91 -13.06 -0.06
C THR A 106 7.56 -14.26 0.81
N THR A 107 6.70 -15.15 0.34
CA THR A 107 6.20 -16.30 1.12
C THR A 107 7.25 -17.37 1.42
N GLY A 108 8.39 -17.33 0.75
CA GLY A 108 9.50 -18.27 0.93
C GLY A 108 10.57 -17.81 1.92
N THR A 109 10.43 -16.63 2.51
CA THR A 109 11.35 -16.04 3.49
C THR A 109 10.60 -15.59 4.72
N ASP A 110 11.28 -15.59 5.85
CA ASP A 110 10.81 -15.10 7.14
C ASP A 110 11.88 -14.12 7.63
N LEU A 111 11.80 -12.87 7.19
CA LEU A 111 12.76 -11.83 7.50
C LEU A 111 12.45 -11.14 8.85
N ASN A 112 11.20 -11.20 9.28
CA ASN A 112 10.77 -10.65 10.56
C ASN A 112 10.95 -11.64 11.72
N GLY A 113 11.21 -12.93 11.44
CA GLY A 113 11.52 -13.96 12.44
C GLY A 113 10.29 -14.47 13.20
N ASP A 114 9.08 -14.31 12.66
CA ASP A 114 7.84 -14.72 13.31
C ASP A 114 7.46 -16.21 13.06
N GLY A 115 8.25 -16.94 12.26
CA GLY A 115 8.04 -18.32 11.92
C GLY A 115 7.08 -18.55 10.74
N VAL A 116 6.61 -17.48 10.11
CA VAL A 116 5.71 -17.51 8.94
C VAL A 116 6.38 -16.78 7.77
N GLY A 117 6.13 -17.23 6.55
CA GLY A 117 6.66 -16.52 5.38
C GLY A 117 6.00 -15.14 5.20
N ASP A 118 6.81 -14.13 4.86
CA ASP A 118 6.43 -12.71 4.79
C ASP A 118 5.56 -12.36 3.57
N GLY A 119 4.53 -13.14 3.31
CA GLY A 119 3.56 -12.84 2.26
C GLY A 119 2.54 -11.78 2.69
N VAL A 120 1.87 -11.20 1.71
CA VAL A 120 0.74 -10.28 1.96
C VAL A 120 -0.48 -11.10 2.39
N PRO A 121 -1.01 -10.93 3.62
CA PRO A 121 -2.18 -11.68 4.07
C PRO A 121 -3.44 -11.19 3.35
N ALA A 122 -4.27 -12.12 2.90
CA ALA A 122 -5.55 -11.83 2.29
C ALA A 122 -6.55 -12.95 2.56
N PHE A 123 -7.85 -12.62 2.51
CA PHE A 123 -8.90 -13.62 2.59
C PHE A 123 -8.95 -14.46 1.31
N ALA A 124 -8.97 -15.78 1.47
CA ALA A 124 -9.26 -16.71 0.40
C ALA A 124 -10.78 -16.95 0.25
N ASN A 125 -11.17 -17.63 -0.82
CA ASN A 125 -12.59 -17.91 -1.14
C ASN A 125 -13.29 -18.84 -0.14
N ASP A 126 -12.55 -19.52 0.72
CA ASP A 126 -13.03 -20.38 1.81
C ASP A 126 -13.08 -19.64 3.17
N ASN A 127 -12.91 -18.31 3.17
CA ASN A 127 -12.81 -17.43 4.33
C ASN A 127 -11.57 -17.70 5.23
N SER A 128 -10.61 -18.48 4.78
CA SER A 128 -9.31 -18.57 5.44
C SER A 128 -8.46 -17.32 5.12
N ILE A 129 -7.50 -17.01 5.99
CA ILE A 129 -6.45 -16.03 5.69
C ILE A 129 -5.26 -16.80 5.12
N GLN A 130 -4.80 -16.38 3.96
CA GLN A 130 -3.63 -16.93 3.29
C GLN A 130 -2.64 -15.82 2.97
N ALA A 131 -1.35 -16.14 2.99
CA ALA A 131 -0.29 -15.22 2.62
C ALA A 131 0.09 -15.43 1.14
N TRP A 132 0.13 -14.36 0.38
CA TRP A 132 0.40 -14.34 -1.05
C TRP A 132 1.62 -13.49 -1.36
N GLN A 133 2.28 -13.77 -2.47
CA GLN A 133 3.37 -12.93 -2.97
C GLN A 133 3.17 -12.60 -4.44
N GLY A 134 3.63 -11.42 -4.87
CA GLY A 134 3.60 -11.02 -6.27
C GLY A 134 3.39 -9.53 -6.45
N THR A 135 3.76 -9.02 -7.62
CA THR A 135 3.38 -7.67 -8.04
C THR A 135 1.86 -7.51 -8.14
N SER A 136 1.12 -8.64 -8.23
CA SER A 136 -0.34 -8.68 -8.13
C SER A 136 -0.86 -8.26 -6.74
N MET A 137 -0.05 -8.41 -5.68
CA MET A 137 -0.36 -7.93 -4.32
C MET A 137 0.10 -6.48 -4.13
N ALA A 138 1.19 -6.08 -4.78
CA ALA A 138 1.69 -4.70 -4.74
C ALA A 138 0.74 -3.70 -5.44
N SER A 139 0.27 -4.05 -6.62
CA SER A 139 -0.61 -3.19 -7.44
C SER A 139 -1.88 -2.71 -6.70
N PRO A 140 -2.65 -3.55 -5.98
CA PRO A 140 -3.82 -3.08 -5.24
C PRO A 140 -3.49 -2.15 -4.05
N HIS A 141 -2.28 -2.19 -3.47
CA HIS A 141 -1.86 -1.21 -2.47
C HIS A 141 -1.80 0.19 -3.07
N VAL A 142 -1.20 0.32 -4.26
CA VAL A 142 -1.17 1.60 -4.99
C VAL A 142 -2.59 2.02 -5.38
N ALA A 143 -3.38 1.12 -5.96
CA ALA A 143 -4.75 1.42 -6.38
C ALA A 143 -5.63 1.90 -5.22
N ALA A 144 -5.54 1.26 -4.05
CA ALA A 144 -6.25 1.66 -2.84
C ALA A 144 -5.78 3.03 -2.34
N SER A 145 -4.47 3.30 -2.38
CA SER A 145 -3.91 4.61 -2.00
C SER A 145 -4.44 5.73 -2.89
N LEU A 146 -4.46 5.52 -4.21
CA LEU A 146 -5.04 6.49 -5.14
C LEU A 146 -6.53 6.70 -4.89
N ALA A 147 -7.29 5.63 -4.58
CA ALA A 147 -8.71 5.74 -4.27
C ALA A 147 -8.95 6.58 -3.00
N VAL A 148 -8.11 6.47 -1.98
CA VAL A 148 -8.15 7.31 -0.77
C VAL A 148 -7.87 8.78 -1.14
N LEU A 149 -6.84 9.05 -1.94
CA LEU A 149 -6.51 10.40 -2.37
C LEU A 149 -7.65 11.03 -3.21
N TYR A 150 -8.27 10.28 -4.11
CA TYR A 150 -9.46 10.74 -4.85
C TYR A 150 -10.69 10.97 -3.97
N ALA A 151 -10.83 10.23 -2.86
CA ALA A 151 -11.92 10.47 -1.91
C ALA A 151 -11.77 11.80 -1.16
N ILE A 152 -10.52 12.23 -0.93
CA ILE A 152 -10.19 13.49 -0.26
C ILE A 152 -10.26 14.67 -1.25
N ALA A 153 -9.69 14.48 -2.44
CA ALA A 153 -9.65 15.48 -3.51
C ALA A 153 -10.30 14.93 -4.79
N PRO A 154 -11.65 14.91 -4.85
CA PRO A 154 -12.39 14.27 -5.94
C PRO A 154 -12.21 14.95 -7.31
N ASP A 155 -11.76 16.20 -7.33
CA ASP A 155 -11.54 16.98 -8.55
C ASP A 155 -10.17 16.73 -9.20
N LEU A 156 -9.26 15.99 -8.54
CA LEU A 156 -7.98 15.62 -9.14
C LEU A 156 -8.19 14.83 -10.43
N THR A 157 -7.42 15.15 -11.43
CA THR A 157 -7.38 14.39 -12.69
C THR A 157 -6.42 13.19 -12.57
N ALA A 158 -6.55 12.21 -13.47
CA ALA A 158 -5.62 11.09 -13.55
C ALA A 158 -4.17 11.57 -13.81
N SER A 159 -4.00 12.60 -14.64
CA SER A 159 -2.67 13.20 -14.90
C SER A 159 -2.07 13.89 -13.67
N GLN A 160 -2.88 14.54 -12.83
CA GLN A 160 -2.40 15.11 -11.58
C GLN A 160 -2.00 14.02 -10.59
N MET A 161 -2.74 12.90 -10.56
CA MET A 161 -2.40 11.75 -9.73
C MET A 161 -1.08 11.08 -10.17
N ASP A 162 -0.82 10.97 -11.48
CA ASP A 162 0.49 10.55 -12.00
C ASP A 162 1.58 11.54 -11.57
N GLY A 163 1.27 12.84 -11.55
CA GLY A 163 2.12 13.90 -11.04
C GLY A 163 2.53 13.69 -9.57
N PHE A 164 1.64 13.18 -8.72
CA PHE A 164 1.95 12.86 -7.32
C PHE A 164 3.04 11.80 -7.20
N ILE A 165 3.03 10.79 -8.07
CA ILE A 165 4.05 9.75 -8.10
C ILE A 165 5.36 10.32 -8.63
N THR A 166 5.33 10.98 -9.80
CA THR A 166 6.53 11.47 -10.48
C THR A 166 7.25 12.61 -9.74
N SER A 167 6.52 13.39 -8.93
CA SER A 167 7.08 14.43 -8.06
C SER A 167 7.52 13.92 -6.70
N GLY A 168 7.37 12.62 -6.42
CA GLY A 168 7.75 12.03 -5.14
C GLY A 168 6.80 12.36 -3.99
N TYR A 169 5.61 12.88 -4.26
CA TYR A 169 4.63 13.21 -3.21
C TYR A 169 3.94 11.98 -2.64
N LEU A 170 3.87 10.89 -3.40
CA LEU A 170 3.29 9.61 -2.97
C LEU A 170 4.36 8.54 -2.71
N THR A 171 5.64 8.88 -2.80
CA THR A 171 6.73 7.91 -2.71
C THR A 171 7.86 8.38 -1.81
N ASP A 172 8.51 7.43 -1.16
CA ASP A 172 9.83 7.62 -0.56
C ASP A 172 10.87 7.15 -1.56
N ASP A 173 11.83 8.03 -1.89
CA ASP A 173 12.93 7.71 -2.79
C ASP A 173 13.81 6.64 -2.13
N VAL A 174 13.83 5.45 -2.71
CA VAL A 174 14.59 4.28 -2.26
C VAL A 174 15.37 3.70 -3.45
N GLY A 175 16.48 3.03 -3.17
CA GLY A 175 17.36 2.52 -4.23
C GLY A 175 18.33 3.59 -4.71
N LEU A 176 18.45 3.77 -6.03
CA LEU A 176 19.22 4.86 -6.61
C LEU A 176 18.42 6.16 -6.56
N ALA A 177 19.08 7.28 -6.28
CA ALA A 177 18.40 8.56 -6.15
C ALA A 177 17.64 8.95 -7.43
N GLY A 178 16.39 9.33 -7.28
CA GLY A 178 15.46 9.65 -8.36
C GLY A 178 14.82 8.39 -8.96
N LYS A 179 14.25 8.49 -10.17
CA LYS A 179 13.63 7.33 -10.81
C LYS A 179 14.68 6.27 -11.18
N ASP A 180 14.46 5.04 -10.72
CA ASP A 180 15.27 3.88 -11.08
C ASP A 180 14.41 2.71 -11.63
N ASP A 181 15.08 1.67 -12.15
CA ASP A 181 14.39 0.55 -12.79
C ASP A 181 13.75 -0.43 -11.79
N GLU A 182 14.15 -0.41 -10.51
CA GLU A 182 13.69 -1.36 -9.49
C GLU A 182 12.48 -0.86 -8.71
N TYR A 183 12.49 0.44 -8.38
CA TYR A 183 11.49 1.07 -7.52
C TYR A 183 10.67 2.17 -8.23
N GLY A 184 11.02 2.51 -9.48
CA GLY A 184 10.43 3.64 -10.16
C GLY A 184 10.81 4.96 -9.46
N TYR A 185 9.82 5.77 -9.09
CA TYR A 185 9.99 7.00 -8.30
C TYR A 185 10.07 6.73 -6.79
N GLY A 186 10.10 5.46 -6.36
CA GLY A 186 10.29 5.05 -4.98
C GLY A 186 9.22 4.11 -4.43
N ALA A 187 9.30 3.83 -3.13
CA ALA A 187 8.33 3.01 -2.41
C ALA A 187 7.08 3.83 -2.03
N LEU A 188 5.91 3.22 -2.17
CA LEU A 188 4.62 3.82 -1.82
C LEU A 188 4.60 4.35 -0.38
N ASN A 189 4.25 5.63 -0.23
CA ASN A 189 3.99 6.29 1.06
C ASN A 189 2.67 7.07 1.00
N LEU A 190 1.57 6.42 1.38
CA LEU A 190 0.24 7.05 1.39
C LEU A 190 0.17 8.24 2.35
N ILE A 191 0.86 8.17 3.50
CA ILE A 191 0.85 9.26 4.50
C ILE A 191 1.47 10.52 3.90
N LYS A 192 2.57 10.39 3.16
CA LYS A 192 3.21 11.50 2.47
C LYS A 192 2.29 12.11 1.41
N GLY A 193 1.66 11.26 0.57
CA GLY A 193 0.68 11.72 -0.43
C GLY A 193 -0.50 12.45 0.19
N PHE A 194 -1.00 11.91 1.28
CA PHE A 194 -2.07 12.50 2.07
C PHE A 194 -1.68 13.87 2.64
N SER A 195 -0.53 13.96 3.32
CA SER A 195 -0.03 15.21 3.90
C SER A 195 0.20 16.29 2.84
N THR A 196 0.65 15.91 1.65
CA THR A 196 0.85 16.84 0.53
C THR A 196 -0.48 17.41 0.06
N LEU A 197 -1.51 16.57 -0.16
CA LEU A 197 -2.83 17.05 -0.57
C LEU A 197 -3.45 17.98 0.45
N VAL A 198 -3.33 17.65 1.71
CA VAL A 198 -3.89 18.41 2.82
C VAL A 198 -3.21 19.79 2.93
N SER A 199 -1.89 19.85 2.77
CA SER A 199 -1.16 21.14 2.80
C SER A 199 -1.50 22.03 1.61
N ASP A 200 -1.70 21.47 0.42
CA ASP A 200 -2.04 22.21 -0.78
C ASP A 200 -3.49 22.77 -0.75
N GLU A 201 -4.43 22.01 -0.16
CA GLU A 201 -5.84 22.41 -0.01
C GLU A 201 -6.08 23.31 1.23
N GLY A 202 -5.04 23.57 2.04
CA GLY A 202 -5.16 24.33 3.29
C GLY A 202 -5.99 23.60 4.35
N LEU A 203 -6.13 22.28 4.22
CA LEU A 203 -6.77 21.42 5.20
C LEU A 203 -5.77 21.09 6.30
N ASP A 204 -6.09 21.44 7.53
CA ASP A 204 -5.30 21.04 8.70
C ASP A 204 -5.62 19.59 9.04
N PHE A 205 -4.65 18.70 8.81
CA PHE A 205 -4.84 17.28 9.06
C PHE A 205 -4.08 16.83 10.30
N THR A 206 -4.84 16.34 11.25
CA THR A 206 -4.30 15.82 12.50
C THR A 206 -4.54 14.32 12.59
N TYR A 207 -3.50 13.54 12.84
CA TYR A 207 -3.58 12.09 13.00
C TYR A 207 -2.73 11.59 14.17
N GLY A 208 -3.08 10.40 14.67
CA GLY A 208 -2.27 9.69 15.66
C GLY A 208 -1.23 8.79 15.00
N ARG A 209 0.02 8.90 15.42
CA ARG A 209 1.12 8.01 15.04
C ARG A 209 1.53 7.15 16.22
N ILE A 210 1.73 5.85 15.97
CA ILE A 210 2.24 4.90 16.95
C ILE A 210 3.69 4.57 16.61
N ASP A 211 4.57 4.63 17.60
CA ASP A 211 5.97 4.26 17.47
C ASP A 211 6.40 3.36 18.65
N PRO A 212 6.97 2.20 18.40
CA PRO A 212 7.11 1.53 17.09
C PRO A 212 5.76 0.99 16.57
N SER A 213 5.54 1.11 15.26
CA SER A 213 4.30 0.64 14.61
C SER A 213 4.26 -0.89 14.43
N ASN A 214 5.40 -1.55 14.58
CA ASN A 214 5.52 -3.00 14.51
C ASN A 214 6.52 -3.48 15.57
N ILE A 215 6.11 -4.44 16.40
CA ILE A 215 6.92 -4.94 17.51
C ILE A 215 7.01 -6.45 17.40
N VAL A 216 8.22 -6.97 17.26
CA VAL A 216 8.51 -8.40 17.37
C VAL A 216 8.99 -8.68 18.80
N ILE A 217 8.30 -9.56 19.50
CA ILE A 217 8.56 -9.88 20.90
C ILE A 217 9.07 -11.31 20.97
N ASP A 218 10.30 -11.45 21.49
CA ASP A 218 10.89 -12.76 21.77
C ASP A 218 10.25 -13.46 22.97
N SER A 219 10.68 -14.72 23.24
CA SER A 219 10.14 -15.54 24.34
C SER A 219 10.38 -14.96 25.73
N ASP A 220 11.31 -14.03 25.89
CA ASP A 220 11.79 -13.55 27.17
C ASP A 220 11.28 -12.14 27.49
N THR A 221 10.77 -11.41 26.51
CA THR A 221 10.27 -10.04 26.67
C THR A 221 8.78 -10.05 26.95
N ASN A 222 8.39 -9.65 28.15
CA ASN A 222 6.97 -9.54 28.57
C ASN A 222 6.47 -8.08 28.63
N ASN A 223 7.36 -7.11 28.59
CA ASN A 223 7.01 -5.69 28.67
C ASN A 223 7.74 -4.89 27.60
N PHE A 224 7.04 -3.97 26.98
CA PHE A 224 7.60 -2.99 26.07
C PHE A 224 6.80 -1.69 26.13
N THR A 225 7.31 -0.63 25.54
CA THR A 225 6.62 0.65 25.46
C THR A 225 6.26 1.00 24.03
N ILE A 226 5.12 1.65 23.87
CA ILE A 226 4.71 2.32 22.63
C ILE A 226 4.52 3.80 22.92
N THR A 227 4.78 4.62 21.93
CA THR A 227 4.45 6.05 22.00
C THR A 227 3.34 6.34 20.98
N ILE A 228 2.29 7.04 21.43
CA ILE A 228 1.24 7.57 20.56
C ILE A 228 1.48 9.07 20.47
N GLU A 229 1.74 9.55 19.25
CA GLU A 229 2.01 10.97 18.99
C GLU A 229 0.88 11.56 18.16
N LYS A 230 0.50 12.81 18.48
CA LYS A 230 -0.33 13.63 17.61
C LYS A 230 0.53 14.33 16.58
N VAL A 231 0.18 14.21 15.32
CA VAL A 231 0.82 14.92 14.21
C VAL A 231 -0.22 15.85 13.58
N GLY A 232 0.07 17.15 13.53
CA GLY A 232 -0.85 18.21 13.09
C GLY A 232 -1.39 19.04 14.25
N ASP A 233 -2.04 20.15 13.94
CA ASP A 233 -2.48 21.15 14.91
C ASP A 233 -3.99 21.06 15.27
N GLY A 234 -4.75 20.18 14.61
CA GLY A 234 -6.19 20.00 14.85
C GLY A 234 -6.51 19.29 16.17
N GLU A 235 -7.78 19.27 16.52
CA GLU A 235 -8.26 18.59 17.72
C GLU A 235 -8.30 17.07 17.50
N LEU A 236 -7.65 16.33 18.39
CA LEU A 236 -7.61 14.87 18.39
C LEU A 236 -7.36 14.39 19.83
N SER A 237 -7.94 13.27 20.20
CA SER A 237 -7.68 12.66 21.50
C SER A 237 -7.70 11.13 21.41
N VAL A 238 -6.89 10.47 22.25
CA VAL A 238 -6.93 9.02 22.41
C VAL A 238 -8.06 8.68 23.39
N THR A 239 -9.12 8.10 22.88
CA THR A 239 -10.33 7.80 23.68
C THR A 239 -10.30 6.39 24.27
N GLU A 240 -9.63 5.45 23.60
CA GLU A 240 -9.56 4.07 24.06
C GLU A 240 -8.34 3.36 23.45
N VAL A 241 -7.67 2.54 24.25
CA VAL A 241 -6.66 1.57 23.80
C VAL A 241 -7.23 0.18 24.03
N ILE A 242 -7.62 -0.51 22.96
CA ILE A 242 -8.24 -1.83 23.05
C ILE A 242 -7.17 -2.89 23.25
N THR A 243 -7.35 -3.70 24.28
CA THR A 243 -6.48 -4.81 24.64
C THR A 243 -7.22 -6.14 24.47
N ASN A 244 -6.52 -7.24 24.58
CA ASN A 244 -7.08 -8.59 24.59
C ASN A 244 -6.80 -9.29 25.94
N ASP A 245 -7.27 -10.53 26.10
CA ASP A 245 -7.14 -11.30 27.33
C ASP A 245 -5.68 -11.58 27.74
N TYR A 246 -4.71 -11.37 26.84
CA TYR A 246 -3.29 -11.65 27.04
C TYR A 246 -2.42 -10.40 27.07
N MET A 247 -3.02 -9.22 26.91
CA MET A 247 -2.29 -7.97 26.82
C MET A 247 -2.92 -6.92 27.71
N THR A 248 -2.11 -6.28 28.54
CA THR A 248 -2.52 -5.14 29.36
C THR A 248 -1.75 -3.91 28.92
N VAL A 249 -2.44 -2.79 28.75
CA VAL A 249 -1.83 -1.51 28.42
C VAL A 249 -2.10 -0.53 29.55
N ALA A 250 -1.06 0.16 30.00
CA ALA A 250 -1.13 1.21 31.01
C ALA A 250 -0.46 2.49 30.51
N SER A 251 -1.05 3.63 30.78
CA SER A 251 -0.43 4.93 30.50
C SER A 251 0.73 5.19 31.47
N GLU A 252 1.89 5.58 30.93
CA GLU A 252 3.07 5.96 31.72
C GLU A 252 3.25 7.47 31.78
N SER A 253 3.25 8.11 30.62
CA SER A 253 3.41 9.56 30.49
C SER A 253 2.60 10.04 29.31
N ILE A 254 1.41 10.54 29.59
CA ILE A 254 0.47 11.03 28.58
C ILE A 254 0.05 12.48 28.87
N ASP A 255 -0.29 13.23 27.84
CA ASP A 255 -0.89 14.55 27.97
C ASP A 255 -2.40 14.47 28.28
N SER A 256 -3.07 15.63 28.33
CA SER A 256 -4.50 15.72 28.62
C SER A 256 -5.39 15.15 27.51
N GLU A 257 -4.85 14.97 26.30
CA GLU A 257 -5.54 14.41 25.13
C GLU A 257 -5.26 12.91 24.98
N GLY A 258 -4.39 12.32 25.82
CA GLY A 258 -4.04 10.91 25.83
C GLY A 258 -2.85 10.55 24.95
N PHE A 259 -2.13 11.52 24.38
CA PHE A 259 -0.91 11.25 23.62
C PHE A 259 0.29 11.12 24.55
N GLY A 260 1.21 10.21 24.21
CA GLY A 260 2.42 9.95 24.99
C GLY A 260 2.78 8.48 25.05
N THR A 261 3.43 8.08 26.12
CA THR A 261 4.00 6.74 26.28
C THR A 261 3.07 5.83 27.07
N TYR A 262 2.91 4.63 26.57
CA TYR A 262 2.16 3.54 27.18
C TYR A 262 3.06 2.33 27.38
N SER A 263 2.95 1.68 28.54
CA SER A 263 3.54 0.36 28.77
C SER A 263 2.57 -0.73 28.36
N VAL A 264 3.10 -1.74 27.69
CA VAL A 264 2.36 -2.93 27.27
C VAL A 264 2.97 -4.13 27.97
N THR A 265 2.13 -4.90 28.65
CA THR A 265 2.51 -6.14 29.34
C THR A 265 1.78 -7.31 28.72
N ILE A 266 2.52 -8.39 28.40
CA ILE A 266 1.96 -9.62 27.88
C ILE A 266 1.88 -10.67 28.98
N ASP A 267 0.69 -11.18 29.23
CA ASP A 267 0.46 -12.35 30.10
C ASP A 267 0.61 -13.64 29.31
N ARG A 268 1.76 -14.28 29.45
CA ARG A 268 2.07 -15.55 28.77
C ARG A 268 1.57 -16.79 29.53
N GLY A 269 1.07 -16.61 30.76
CA GLY A 269 0.71 -17.74 31.62
C GLY A 269 -0.42 -18.61 31.10
N THR A 270 -1.20 -18.10 30.15
CA THR A 270 -2.35 -18.79 29.56
C THR A 270 -2.20 -19.01 28.05
N LEU A 271 -1.11 -18.51 27.43
CA LEU A 271 -0.84 -18.71 26.00
C LEU A 271 -0.21 -20.09 25.77
N PRO A 272 -0.78 -20.95 24.91
CA PRO A 272 -0.09 -22.15 24.41
C PRO A 272 1.18 -21.79 23.65
N ASP A 273 2.11 -22.74 23.49
CA ASP A 273 3.29 -22.54 22.64
C ASP A 273 2.85 -22.27 21.18
N GLY A 274 3.32 -21.19 20.59
CA GLY A 274 2.97 -20.80 19.22
C GLY A 274 3.38 -19.38 18.88
N VAL A 275 3.23 -19.01 17.61
CA VAL A 275 3.37 -17.63 17.12
C VAL A 275 2.00 -16.98 17.12
N TYR A 276 1.89 -15.80 17.74
CA TYR A 276 0.64 -15.07 17.86
C TYR A 276 0.78 -13.70 17.19
N GLN A 277 -0.16 -13.36 16.31
CA GLN A 277 -0.33 -12.03 15.78
C GLN A 277 -1.56 -11.38 16.43
N TYR A 278 -1.35 -10.23 17.04
CA TYR A 278 -2.44 -9.44 17.62
C TYR A 278 -2.50 -8.07 16.97
N LEU A 279 -3.70 -7.66 16.58
CA LEU A 279 -4.01 -6.30 16.17
C LEU A 279 -4.47 -5.53 17.41
N SER A 280 -3.70 -4.52 17.81
CA SER A 280 -4.16 -3.54 18.79
C SER A 280 -4.92 -2.43 18.05
N LEU A 281 -6.16 -2.17 18.45
CA LEU A 281 -6.96 -1.07 17.93
C LEU A 281 -6.89 0.11 18.90
N ILE A 282 -6.45 1.26 18.41
CA ILE A 282 -6.49 2.51 19.16
C ILE A 282 -7.58 3.38 18.54
N HIS A 283 -8.56 3.77 19.36
CA HIS A 283 -9.59 4.73 18.95
C HIS A 283 -9.09 6.15 19.20
N ILE A 284 -8.99 6.87 18.13
CA ILE A 284 -8.59 8.28 18.11
C ILE A 284 -9.74 9.10 17.57
#